data_ca66eb83a703434f6976a92c05d7f905
#
_entry.id   ca66eb83a703434f6976a92c05d7f905
#
_cell.length_a   1.000
_cell.length_b   1.000
_cell.length_c   1.000
_cell.angle_alpha   90.00
_cell.angle_beta   90.00
_cell.angle_gamma   90.00
#
_symmetry.space_group_name_H-M   'P 1'
#
loop_
_entity.id
_entity.type
_entity.pdbx_description
1 polymer ?
#
loop_
_entity_poly.entity_id
_entity_poly.type
_entity_poly.pdbx_seq_one_letter_code
_entity_poly.pdbx_strand_id
1 'polypeptide(L)'
;RSTNDIQQIQMFMTMVFRIVVYAPLMGIGGIFKVLTTNAKMTWTIAIGVIAIMLVIFVLFKVAMPKFKILQKLIDRLNLVTREILTGLSVIRAFSTEKHEEERFDKANMDLMKTNLFVNRAMTFMMPTMMLIMNGLTVLIVYAGASNIDAGKMQVGDLMAFIQYAMQIIMAFLFISMVSIMMPRAQV
;
A
#
# COMPACT_ATOMS: atom_id res chain seq x y z
N ARG A 1 -14.64 -25.48 -10.52
CA ARG A 1 -14.66 -24.00 -10.44
C ARG A 1 -15.21 -23.50 -9.10
N SER A 2 -16.36 -24.02 -8.63
CA SER A 2 -16.98 -23.58 -7.36
C SER A 2 -16.13 -23.75 -6.09
N THR A 3 -15.29 -24.79 -6.01
CA THR A 3 -14.39 -25.02 -4.85
C THR A 3 -13.27 -23.97 -4.75
N ASN A 4 -12.76 -23.51 -5.88
CA ASN A 4 -11.73 -22.45 -5.91
C ASN A 4 -12.32 -21.10 -5.51
N ASP A 5 -13.55 -20.81 -5.92
CA ASP A 5 -14.26 -19.58 -5.59
C ASP A 5 -14.57 -19.52 -4.09
N ILE A 6 -14.97 -20.65 -3.49
CA ILE A 6 -15.22 -20.79 -2.04
C ILE A 6 -13.90 -20.55 -1.27
N GLN A 7 -12.78 -21.13 -1.70
CA GLN A 7 -11.49 -20.90 -1.06
C GLN A 7 -11.03 -19.43 -1.14
N GLN A 8 -11.26 -18.76 -2.26
CA GLN A 8 -10.94 -17.34 -2.39
C GLN A 8 -11.80 -16.49 -1.45
N ILE A 9 -13.10 -16.76 -1.36
CA ILE A 9 -14.00 -16.08 -0.43
C ILE A 9 -13.57 -16.33 1.02
N GLN A 10 -13.24 -17.58 1.37
CA GLN A 10 -12.78 -17.93 2.71
C GLN A 10 -11.47 -17.21 3.09
N MET A 11 -10.48 -17.19 2.18
CA MET A 11 -9.23 -16.44 2.40
C MET A 11 -9.47 -14.95 2.56
N PHE A 12 -10.32 -14.37 1.71
CA PHE A 12 -10.68 -12.95 1.79
C PHE A 12 -11.38 -12.63 3.11
N MET A 13 -12.39 -13.39 3.49
CA MET A 13 -13.13 -13.22 4.75
C MET A 13 -12.21 -13.36 5.97
N THR A 14 -11.35 -14.39 5.99
CA THR A 14 -10.39 -14.59 7.10
C THR A 14 -9.41 -13.43 7.20
N MET A 15 -8.90 -12.95 6.06
CA MET A 15 -8.01 -11.80 6.02
C MET A 15 -8.69 -10.51 6.48
N VAL A 16 -9.90 -10.24 6.01
CA VAL A 16 -10.68 -9.05 6.39
C VAL A 16 -11.01 -9.08 7.88
N PHE A 17 -11.55 -10.21 8.42
CA PHE A 17 -11.83 -10.34 9.84
C PHE A 17 -10.58 -10.15 10.69
N ARG A 18 -9.47 -10.77 10.31
CA ARG A 18 -8.20 -10.61 11.04
C ARG A 18 -7.75 -9.15 11.06
N ILE A 19 -7.80 -8.44 9.93
CA ILE A 19 -7.34 -7.06 9.85
C ILE A 19 -8.31 -6.11 10.54
N VAL A 20 -9.62 -6.26 10.31
CA VAL A 20 -10.67 -5.38 10.89
C VAL A 20 -10.74 -5.49 12.42
N VAL A 21 -10.48 -6.67 12.98
CA VAL A 21 -10.52 -6.88 14.44
C VAL A 21 -9.13 -6.65 15.05
N TYR A 22 -8.10 -7.26 14.48
CA TYR A 22 -6.76 -7.24 15.07
C TYR A 22 -6.10 -5.86 15.00
N ALA A 23 -6.19 -5.16 13.87
CA ALA A 23 -5.51 -3.87 13.72
C ALA A 23 -6.06 -2.78 14.67
N PRO A 24 -7.38 -2.58 14.85
CA PRO A 24 -7.89 -1.64 15.85
C PRO A 24 -7.51 -2.02 17.28
N LEU A 25 -7.59 -3.31 17.64
CA LEU A 25 -7.21 -3.77 18.97
C LEU A 25 -5.74 -3.47 19.28
N MET A 26 -4.85 -3.78 18.33
CA MET A 26 -3.42 -3.50 18.45
C MET A 26 -3.13 -1.99 18.49
N GLY A 27 -3.81 -1.21 17.65
CA GLY A 27 -3.67 0.23 17.62
C GLY A 27 -4.11 0.88 18.94
N ILE A 28 -5.33 0.59 19.41
CA ILE A 28 -5.88 1.13 20.64
C ILE A 28 -5.07 0.67 21.85
N GLY A 29 -4.77 -0.64 21.93
CA GLY A 29 -3.96 -1.21 23.02
C GLY A 29 -2.55 -0.62 23.07
N GLY A 30 -1.92 -0.42 21.90
CA GLY A 30 -0.62 0.23 21.80
C GLY A 30 -0.66 1.70 22.27
N ILE A 31 -1.65 2.48 21.84
CA ILE A 31 -1.84 3.86 22.27
C ILE A 31 -2.04 3.94 23.80
N PHE A 32 -2.91 3.08 24.35
CA PHE A 32 -3.15 3.02 25.79
C PHE A 32 -1.85 2.73 26.56
N LYS A 33 -1.07 1.73 26.12
CA LYS A 33 0.21 1.37 26.74
C LYS A 33 1.24 2.49 26.66
N VAL A 34 1.34 3.17 25.52
CA VAL A 34 2.25 4.31 25.34
C VAL A 34 1.91 5.45 26.30
N LEU A 35 0.63 5.79 26.43
CA LEU A 35 0.15 6.84 27.33
C LEU A 35 0.43 6.50 28.81
N THR A 36 0.33 5.22 29.19
CA THR A 36 0.60 4.78 30.55
C THR A 36 2.09 4.66 30.87
N THR A 37 2.94 4.38 29.87
CA THR A 37 4.39 4.25 30.07
C THR A 37 5.07 5.62 30.15
N ASN A 38 4.87 6.49 29.18
CA ASN A 38 5.42 7.85 29.20
C ASN A 38 4.64 8.79 28.28
N ALA A 39 3.64 9.47 28.82
CA ALA A 39 2.82 10.40 28.08
C ALA A 39 3.61 11.53 27.38
N LYS A 40 4.75 11.95 27.99
CA LYS A 40 5.60 13.01 27.43
C LYS A 40 6.31 12.62 26.14
N MET A 41 6.51 11.32 25.87
CA MET A 41 7.13 10.83 24.65
C MET A 41 6.12 10.50 23.54
N THR A 42 4.82 10.58 23.81
CA THR A 42 3.76 10.23 22.85
C THR A 42 3.80 11.06 21.56
N TRP A 43 4.34 12.29 21.61
CA TRP A 43 4.54 13.13 20.43
C TRP A 43 5.42 12.49 19.36
N THR A 44 6.39 11.64 19.72
CA THR A 44 7.25 10.95 18.77
C THR A 44 6.43 9.99 17.90
N ILE A 45 5.50 9.26 18.52
CA ILE A 45 4.60 8.34 17.80
C ILE A 45 3.62 9.13 16.92
N ALA A 46 3.10 10.27 17.44
CA ALA A 46 2.23 11.13 16.64
C ALA A 46 2.93 11.61 15.35
N ILE A 47 4.20 12.00 15.41
CA ILE A 47 5.00 12.32 14.22
C ILE A 47 5.09 11.14 13.26
N GLY A 48 5.39 9.94 13.77
CA GLY A 48 5.45 8.72 12.94
C GLY A 48 4.14 8.41 12.24
N VAL A 49 3.02 8.47 12.97
CA VAL A 49 1.68 8.25 12.43
C VAL A 49 1.34 9.30 11.37
N ILE A 50 1.60 10.59 11.65
CA ILE A 50 1.36 11.67 10.69
C ILE A 50 2.21 11.48 9.43
N ALA A 51 3.49 11.13 9.56
CA ALA A 51 4.37 10.88 8.43
C ALA A 51 3.85 9.75 7.55
N ILE A 52 3.41 8.64 8.15
CA ILE A 52 2.84 7.49 7.43
C ILE A 52 1.53 7.88 6.74
N MET A 53 0.62 8.56 7.43
CA MET A 53 -0.64 9.03 6.86
C MET A 53 -0.40 9.96 5.66
N LEU A 54 0.60 10.82 5.74
CA LEU A 54 0.99 11.72 4.64
C LEU A 54 1.48 10.91 3.43
N VAL A 55 2.36 9.93 3.63
CA VAL A 55 2.85 9.07 2.55
C VAL A 55 1.71 8.28 1.91
N ILE A 56 0.82 7.69 2.71
CA ILE A 56 -0.35 6.96 2.22
C ILE A 56 -1.26 7.89 1.41
N PHE A 57 -1.52 9.10 1.92
CA PHE A 57 -2.36 10.09 1.23
C PHE A 57 -1.76 10.52 -0.12
N VAL A 58 -0.45 10.78 -0.17
CA VAL A 58 0.25 11.12 -1.41
C VAL A 58 0.19 9.98 -2.41
N LEU A 59 0.48 8.76 -1.97
CA LEU A 59 0.38 7.56 -2.81
C LEU A 59 -1.03 7.37 -3.35
N PHE A 60 -2.03 7.55 -2.50
CA PHE A 60 -3.42 7.41 -2.91
C PHE A 60 -3.80 8.43 -3.99
N LYS A 61 -3.42 9.71 -3.80
CA LYS A 61 -3.64 10.77 -4.80
C LYS A 61 -2.93 10.51 -6.13
N VAL A 62 -1.72 9.96 -6.07
CA VAL A 62 -0.88 9.76 -7.27
C VAL A 62 -1.23 8.45 -7.98
N ALA A 63 -1.42 7.35 -7.23
CA ALA A 63 -1.62 6.02 -7.80
C ALA A 63 -3.08 5.74 -8.22
N MET A 64 -4.08 6.18 -7.44
CA MET A 64 -5.48 5.87 -7.72
C MET A 64 -5.99 6.33 -9.10
N PRO A 65 -5.74 7.57 -9.56
CA PRO A 65 -6.16 7.98 -10.90
C PRO A 65 -5.48 7.15 -11.99
N LYS A 66 -4.22 6.74 -11.77
CA LYS A 66 -3.48 5.90 -12.71
C LYS A 66 -3.99 4.47 -12.78
N PHE A 67 -4.48 3.90 -11.68
CA PHE A 67 -5.15 2.60 -11.68
C PHE A 67 -6.41 2.58 -12.54
N LYS A 68 -7.23 3.65 -12.48
CA LYS A 68 -8.40 3.79 -13.36
C LYS A 68 -8.03 3.89 -14.83
N ILE A 69 -6.94 4.61 -15.14
CA ILE A 69 -6.42 4.72 -16.51
C ILE A 69 -5.88 3.37 -16.97
N LEU A 70 -5.16 2.64 -16.12
CA LEU A 70 -4.61 1.33 -16.41
C LEU A 70 -5.69 0.35 -16.88
N GLN A 71 -6.84 0.30 -16.19
CA GLN A 71 -7.95 -0.56 -16.57
C GLN A 71 -8.46 -0.24 -17.98
N LYS A 72 -8.65 1.06 -18.29
CA LYS A 72 -9.08 1.50 -19.65
C LYS A 72 -8.05 1.14 -20.72
N LEU A 73 -6.75 1.19 -20.39
CA LEU A 73 -5.69 0.82 -21.33
C LEU A 73 -5.64 -0.68 -21.58
N ILE A 74 -5.90 -1.49 -20.57
CA ILE A 74 -6.04 -2.94 -20.70
C ILE A 74 -7.22 -3.27 -21.62
N ASP A 75 -8.37 -2.65 -21.38
CA ASP A 75 -9.56 -2.86 -22.21
C ASP A 75 -9.30 -2.45 -23.68
N ARG A 76 -8.60 -1.33 -23.89
CA ARG A 76 -8.19 -0.87 -25.22
C ARG A 76 -7.23 -1.87 -25.90
N LEU A 77 -6.23 -2.36 -25.19
CA LEU A 77 -5.28 -3.34 -25.73
C LEU A 77 -6.00 -4.65 -26.11
N ASN A 78 -6.90 -5.11 -25.24
CA ASN A 78 -7.71 -6.29 -25.51
C ASN A 78 -8.63 -6.12 -26.73
N LEU A 79 -9.21 -4.92 -26.90
CA LEU A 79 -10.03 -4.58 -28.06
C LEU A 79 -9.19 -4.65 -29.34
N VAL A 80 -8.06 -3.96 -29.40
CA VAL A 80 -7.15 -3.95 -30.56
C VAL A 80 -6.68 -5.38 -30.88
N THR A 81 -6.30 -6.16 -29.87
CA THR A 81 -5.89 -7.57 -30.06
C THR A 81 -7.02 -8.41 -30.65
N ARG A 82 -8.25 -8.25 -30.16
CA ARG A 82 -9.41 -8.98 -30.66
C ARG A 82 -9.73 -8.59 -32.12
N GLU A 83 -9.67 -7.33 -32.45
CA GLU A 83 -9.90 -6.82 -33.81
C GLU A 83 -8.87 -7.39 -34.78
N ILE A 84 -7.58 -7.39 -34.43
CA ILE A 84 -6.51 -7.97 -35.23
C ILE A 84 -6.73 -9.48 -35.44
N LEU A 85 -7.05 -10.23 -34.38
CA LEU A 85 -7.25 -11.67 -34.46
C LEU A 85 -8.48 -12.06 -35.32
N THR A 86 -9.57 -11.30 -35.18
CA THR A 86 -10.79 -11.56 -35.97
C THR A 86 -10.67 -11.08 -37.41
N GLY A 87 -9.92 -10.00 -37.67
CA GLY A 87 -9.68 -9.41 -38.97
C GLY A 87 -8.45 -9.93 -39.73
N LEU A 88 -7.76 -10.97 -39.22
CA LEU A 88 -6.46 -11.42 -39.73
C LEU A 88 -6.46 -11.73 -41.24
N SER A 89 -7.53 -12.33 -41.76
CA SER A 89 -7.67 -12.61 -43.19
C SER A 89 -7.80 -11.33 -44.05
N VAL A 90 -8.49 -10.33 -43.54
CA VAL A 90 -8.66 -9.04 -44.20
C VAL A 90 -7.35 -8.26 -44.17
N ILE A 91 -6.65 -8.21 -43.02
CA ILE A 91 -5.37 -7.56 -42.86
C ILE A 91 -4.35 -8.08 -43.87
N ARG A 92 -4.29 -9.41 -44.05
CA ARG A 92 -3.42 -10.06 -45.05
C ARG A 92 -3.83 -9.80 -46.47
N ALA A 93 -5.14 -9.78 -46.76
CA ALA A 93 -5.65 -9.52 -48.12
C ALA A 93 -5.35 -8.09 -48.59
N PHE A 94 -5.31 -7.14 -47.68
CA PHE A 94 -5.02 -5.73 -47.96
C PHE A 94 -3.60 -5.29 -47.64
N SER A 95 -2.72 -6.21 -47.15
CA SER A 95 -1.34 -5.95 -46.76
C SER A 95 -1.21 -4.78 -45.78
N THR A 96 -2.11 -4.72 -44.78
CA THR A 96 -2.15 -3.65 -43.75
C THR A 96 -1.51 -4.06 -42.43
N GLU A 97 -0.69 -5.11 -42.43
CA GLU A 97 -0.05 -5.65 -41.21
C GLU A 97 0.73 -4.57 -40.45
N LYS A 98 1.51 -3.77 -41.16
CA LYS A 98 2.31 -2.71 -40.55
C LYS A 98 1.46 -1.67 -39.83
N HIS A 99 0.32 -1.32 -40.37
CA HIS A 99 -0.61 -0.38 -39.75
C HIS A 99 -1.20 -0.94 -38.43
N GLU A 100 -1.59 -2.20 -38.43
CA GLU A 100 -2.14 -2.85 -37.23
C GLU A 100 -1.04 -3.10 -36.18
N GLU A 101 0.17 -3.38 -36.59
CA GLU A 101 1.34 -3.49 -35.68
C GLU A 101 1.61 -2.14 -34.98
N GLU A 102 1.65 -1.04 -35.73
CA GLU A 102 1.82 0.30 -35.16
C GLU A 102 0.69 0.68 -34.20
N ARG A 103 -0.55 0.27 -34.51
CA ARG A 103 -1.74 0.48 -33.68
C ARG A 103 -1.65 -0.31 -32.38
N PHE A 104 -1.24 -1.56 -32.47
CA PHE A 104 -1.01 -2.44 -31.30
C PHE A 104 0.13 -1.90 -30.43
N ASP A 105 1.27 -1.56 -31.03
CA ASP A 105 2.42 -1.04 -30.33
C ASP A 105 2.10 0.26 -29.57
N LYS A 106 1.32 1.14 -30.16
CA LYS A 106 0.83 2.35 -29.48
C LYS A 106 0.00 2.03 -28.24
N ALA A 107 -0.96 1.10 -28.37
CA ALA A 107 -1.79 0.69 -27.24
C ALA A 107 -0.97 0.01 -26.15
N ASN A 108 -0.05 -0.87 -26.53
CA ASN A 108 0.86 -1.58 -25.62
C ASN A 108 1.82 -0.61 -24.91
N MET A 109 2.39 0.35 -25.65
CA MET A 109 3.31 1.33 -25.08
C MET A 109 2.61 2.25 -24.06
N ASP A 110 1.38 2.68 -24.32
CA ASP A 110 0.59 3.48 -23.39
C ASP A 110 0.30 2.70 -22.10
N LEU A 111 -0.06 1.42 -22.23
CA LEU A 111 -0.25 0.51 -21.09
C LEU A 111 1.05 0.31 -20.32
N MET A 112 2.14 0.00 -21.01
CA MET A 112 3.45 -0.24 -20.40
C MET A 112 3.94 0.97 -19.61
N LYS A 113 3.87 2.19 -20.19
CA LYS A 113 4.31 3.43 -19.50
C LYS A 113 3.50 3.69 -18.24
N THR A 114 2.17 3.50 -18.31
CA THR A 114 1.29 3.71 -17.17
C THR A 114 1.53 2.66 -16.07
N ASN A 115 1.69 1.40 -16.46
CA ASN A 115 1.99 0.30 -15.54
C ASN A 115 3.35 0.49 -14.87
N LEU A 116 4.38 0.89 -15.64
CA LEU A 116 5.71 1.18 -15.11
C LEU A 116 5.67 2.31 -14.06
N PHE A 117 4.91 3.38 -14.32
CA PHE A 117 4.75 4.46 -13.37
C PHE A 117 4.09 3.98 -12.06
N VAL A 118 3.00 3.22 -12.16
CA VAL A 118 2.31 2.67 -10.99
C VAL A 118 3.22 1.74 -10.20
N ASN A 119 3.91 0.82 -10.88
CA ASN A 119 4.83 -0.11 -10.23
C ASN A 119 6.00 0.61 -9.55
N ARG A 120 6.59 1.62 -10.19
CA ARG A 120 7.66 2.43 -9.57
C ARG A 120 7.16 3.15 -8.32
N ALA A 121 5.96 3.76 -8.37
CA ALA A 121 5.37 4.41 -7.21
C ALA A 121 5.13 3.42 -6.06
N MET A 122 4.64 2.21 -6.36
CA MET A 122 4.43 1.15 -5.36
C MET A 122 5.75 0.60 -4.80
N THR A 123 6.76 0.41 -5.64
CA THR A 123 8.08 -0.07 -5.20
C THR A 123 8.75 0.94 -4.28
N PHE A 124 8.57 2.24 -4.52
CA PHE A 124 9.14 3.29 -3.67
C PHE A 124 8.49 3.36 -2.28
N MET A 125 7.31 2.77 -2.11
CA MET A 125 6.60 2.75 -0.82
C MET A 125 7.42 2.04 0.27
N MET A 126 7.98 0.86 -0.03
CA MET A 126 8.71 0.06 0.97
C MET A 126 9.95 0.77 1.53
N PRO A 127 10.87 1.32 0.70
CA PRO A 127 11.99 2.11 1.21
C PRO A 127 11.56 3.33 2.03
N THR A 128 10.50 4.02 1.62
CA THR A 128 9.97 5.18 2.33
C THR A 128 9.43 4.78 3.71
N MET A 129 8.70 3.67 3.80
CA MET A 129 8.21 3.15 5.08
C MET A 129 9.36 2.74 5.99
N MET A 130 10.39 2.06 5.46
CA MET A 130 11.59 1.71 6.23
C MET A 130 12.31 2.97 6.75
N LEU A 131 12.41 4.01 5.94
CA LEU A 131 13.02 5.28 6.36
C LEU A 131 12.25 5.90 7.53
N ILE A 132 10.91 5.93 7.45
CA ILE A 132 10.06 6.47 8.52
C ILE A 132 10.21 5.63 9.78
N MET A 133 10.15 4.31 9.70
CA MET A 133 10.25 3.40 10.85
C MET A 133 11.62 3.53 11.55
N ASN A 134 12.71 3.50 10.78
CA ASN A 134 14.04 3.64 11.33
C ASN A 134 14.29 5.05 11.87
N GLY A 135 13.84 6.09 11.16
CA GLY A 135 13.91 7.47 11.64
C GLY A 135 13.13 7.69 12.93
N LEU A 136 11.95 7.08 13.04
CA LEU A 136 11.16 7.11 14.26
C LEU A 136 11.87 6.39 15.41
N THR A 137 12.50 5.25 15.15
CA THR A 137 13.28 4.52 16.17
C THR A 137 14.42 5.39 16.69
N VAL A 138 15.17 6.04 15.81
CA VAL A 138 16.24 6.97 16.21
C VAL A 138 15.69 8.12 17.03
N LEU A 139 14.56 8.70 16.64
CA LEU A 139 13.89 9.77 17.37
C LEU A 139 13.47 9.33 18.78
N ILE A 140 12.88 8.14 18.89
CA ILE A 140 12.45 7.56 20.18
C ILE A 140 13.66 7.30 21.07
N VAL A 141 14.75 6.73 20.53
CA VAL A 141 15.97 6.47 21.28
C VAL A 141 16.59 7.78 21.77
N TYR A 142 16.67 8.79 20.91
CA TYR A 142 17.20 10.11 21.28
C TYR A 142 16.38 10.75 22.41
N ALA A 143 15.06 10.80 22.27
CA ALA A 143 14.17 11.37 23.29
C ALA A 143 14.14 10.53 24.57
N GLY A 144 14.23 9.19 24.45
CA GLY A 144 14.25 8.25 25.58
C GLY A 144 15.56 8.28 26.35
N ALA A 145 16.69 8.39 25.67
CA ALA A 145 18.00 8.50 26.33
C ALA A 145 18.06 9.71 27.27
N SER A 146 17.52 10.86 26.81
CA SER A 146 17.41 12.07 27.64
C SER A 146 16.51 11.86 28.88
N ASN A 147 15.44 11.08 28.76
CA ASN A 147 14.56 10.75 29.89
C ASN A 147 15.21 9.73 30.86
N ILE A 148 16.02 8.80 30.35
CA ILE A 148 16.76 7.82 31.17
C ILE A 148 17.85 8.55 31.96
N ASP A 149 18.61 9.44 31.32
CA ASP A 149 19.66 10.24 31.95
C ASP A 149 19.06 11.13 33.07
N ALA A 150 17.88 11.66 32.87
CA ALA A 150 17.13 12.42 33.87
C ALA A 150 16.49 11.54 34.99
N GLY A 151 16.67 10.23 34.97
CA GLY A 151 16.11 9.27 35.96
C GLY A 151 14.59 9.10 35.89
N LYS A 152 13.95 9.53 34.77
CA LYS A 152 12.49 9.52 34.58
C LYS A 152 11.96 8.28 33.86
N MET A 153 12.83 7.45 33.32
CA MET A 153 12.50 6.29 32.52
C MET A 153 13.57 5.20 32.68
N GLN A 154 13.16 3.92 32.69
CA GLN A 154 14.08 2.80 32.65
C GLN A 154 14.38 2.36 31.21
N VAL A 155 15.50 1.69 30.98
CA VAL A 155 15.86 1.15 29.66
C VAL A 155 14.79 0.17 29.16
N GLY A 156 14.21 -0.64 30.07
CA GLY A 156 13.11 -1.55 29.73
C GLY A 156 11.86 -0.85 29.21
N ASP A 157 11.53 0.32 29.77
CA ASP A 157 10.39 1.14 29.32
C ASP A 157 10.64 1.69 27.91
N LEU A 158 11.88 2.10 27.60
CA LEU A 158 12.26 2.55 26.27
C LEU A 158 12.10 1.45 25.23
N MET A 159 12.57 0.24 25.54
CA MET A 159 12.41 -0.92 24.66
C MET A 159 10.94 -1.26 24.42
N ALA A 160 10.14 -1.25 25.49
CA ALA A 160 8.68 -1.46 25.39
C ALA A 160 8.01 -0.36 24.54
N PHE A 161 8.43 0.91 24.71
CA PHE A 161 7.91 2.03 23.95
C PHE A 161 8.18 1.90 22.45
N ILE A 162 9.40 1.50 22.04
CA ILE A 162 9.74 1.22 20.65
C ILE A 162 8.85 0.12 20.10
N GLN A 163 8.64 -0.95 20.84
CA GLN A 163 7.80 -2.07 20.43
C GLN A 163 6.34 -1.65 20.21
N TYR A 164 5.78 -0.86 21.13
CA TYR A 164 4.42 -0.32 20.99
C TYR A 164 4.32 0.67 19.85
N ALA A 165 5.33 1.51 19.60
CA ALA A 165 5.36 2.42 18.48
C ALA A 165 5.29 1.66 17.15
N MET A 166 6.11 0.61 16.99
CA MET A 166 6.09 -0.24 15.81
C MET A 166 4.73 -0.93 15.62
N GLN A 167 4.13 -1.40 16.71
CA GLN A 167 2.82 -2.04 16.69
C GLN A 167 1.71 -1.09 16.25
N ILE A 168 1.72 0.14 16.74
CA ILE A 168 0.76 1.18 16.34
C ILE A 168 0.91 1.48 14.84
N ILE A 169 2.15 1.67 14.37
CA ILE A 169 2.45 1.92 12.95
C ILE A 169 1.94 0.79 12.06
N MET A 170 2.20 -0.47 12.44
CA MET A 170 1.71 -1.63 11.71
C MET A 170 0.19 -1.71 11.69
N ALA A 171 -0.47 -1.36 12.80
CA ALA A 171 -1.93 -1.30 12.85
C ALA A 171 -2.49 -0.28 11.84
N PHE A 172 -1.89 0.91 11.75
CA PHE A 172 -2.28 1.93 10.77
C PHE A 172 -2.01 1.49 9.33
N LEU A 173 -0.90 0.80 9.06
CA LEU A 173 -0.61 0.24 7.74
C LEU A 173 -1.65 -0.81 7.33
N PHE A 174 -2.03 -1.71 8.23
CA PHE A 174 -3.06 -2.72 7.95
C PHE A 174 -4.43 -2.09 7.68
N ILE A 175 -4.85 -1.11 8.48
CA ILE A 175 -6.11 -0.37 8.25
C ILE A 175 -6.09 0.31 6.87
N SER A 176 -4.96 0.95 6.52
CA SER A 176 -4.80 1.62 5.22
C SER A 176 -4.84 0.63 4.05
N MET A 177 -4.24 -0.56 4.21
CA MET A 177 -4.26 -1.61 3.20
C MET A 177 -5.68 -2.12 2.91
N VAL A 178 -6.50 -2.30 3.94
CA VAL A 178 -7.92 -2.66 3.78
C VAL A 178 -8.69 -1.59 3.02
N SER A 179 -8.48 -0.32 3.37
CA SER A 179 -9.14 0.80 2.70
C SER A 179 -8.80 0.89 1.20
N ILE A 180 -7.62 0.42 0.78
CA ILE A 180 -7.21 0.34 -0.63
C ILE A 180 -7.82 -0.88 -1.34
N MET A 181 -7.98 -2.00 -0.62
CA MET A 181 -8.53 -3.25 -1.20
C MET A 181 -10.05 -3.25 -1.29
N MET A 182 -10.74 -2.54 -0.39
CA MET A 182 -12.21 -2.53 -0.30
C MET A 182 -12.93 -2.09 -1.59
N PRO A 183 -12.49 -1.05 -2.34
CA PRO A 183 -13.11 -0.68 -3.62
C PRO A 183 -12.98 -1.75 -4.71
N ARG A 184 -11.98 -2.64 -4.62
CA ARG A 184 -11.80 -3.75 -5.58
C ARG A 184 -12.73 -4.93 -5.34
N ALA A 185 -13.27 -5.05 -4.12
CA ALA A 185 -14.19 -6.13 -3.76
C ALA A 185 -15.67 -5.79 -4.07
N GLN A 186 -15.96 -4.54 -4.48
CA GLN A 186 -17.31 -4.09 -4.84
C GLN A 186 -17.61 -4.22 -6.34
N VAL A 187 -16.70 -4.72 -7.13
CA VAL A 187 -16.83 -5.03 -8.56
C VAL A 187 -16.77 -6.53 -8.78
#